data_c379e598549f8a1871056e2cefe59352
#
_entry.id   c379e598549f8a1871056e2cefe59352
#
_cell.length_a   1.000
_cell.length_b   1.000
_cell.length_c   1.000
_cell.angle_alpha   90.00
_cell.angle_beta   90.00
_cell.angle_gamma   90.00
#
_symmetry.space_group_name_H-M   'P 1'
#
loop_
_entity.id
_entity.type
_entity.pdbx_description
1 polymer ?
#
loop_
_entity_poly.entity_id
_entity_poly.type
_entity_poly.pdbx_seq_one_letter_code
_entity_poly.pdbx_strand_id
1 'polypeptide(L)'
;MTVQEEKKPCTSNEYVDLGLPSGLKWAKCNVGAATETDYGDYFMWGSTTPNTADECTWAKAPFNNGDSYYKADAFKLMKDTVCPNGILAKEYDAATQIMGGSWRMPTKDELKELLDNTTNEWTQVDGVNGRKFTGSNGNSIFIPASGYCNDGSVYNVGYGGYVWSSSLRTSNPYDAWYLYFYSSNCSMTNSNRCNGRSVRGVCN
;
A
#
# COMPACT_ATOMS: atom_id res chain seq x y z
N MET A 1 -25.13 -24.58 -16.51
CA MET A 1 -25.36 -23.48 -15.58
C MET A 1 -24.11 -23.38 -14.75
N THR A 2 -23.23 -22.42 -15.06
CA THR A 2 -22.08 -22.09 -14.23
C THR A 2 -22.59 -21.30 -13.03
N VAL A 3 -22.52 -21.90 -11.85
CA VAL A 3 -22.75 -21.19 -10.60
C VAL A 3 -21.64 -20.15 -10.50
N GLN A 4 -21.95 -18.88 -10.68
CA GLN A 4 -21.04 -17.80 -10.27
C GLN A 4 -20.98 -17.86 -8.74
N GLU A 5 -19.82 -18.21 -8.18
CA GLU A 5 -19.58 -18.00 -6.77
C GLU A 5 -19.76 -16.50 -6.49
N GLU A 6 -20.71 -16.16 -5.61
CA GLU A 6 -20.86 -14.79 -5.13
C GLU A 6 -19.53 -14.34 -4.50
N LYS A 7 -18.96 -13.24 -5.05
CA LYS A 7 -17.76 -12.63 -4.50
C LYS A 7 -18.04 -12.23 -3.04
N LYS A 8 -17.36 -12.91 -2.13
CA LYS A 8 -17.48 -12.58 -0.70
C LYS A 8 -16.79 -11.24 -0.44
N PRO A 9 -17.51 -10.22 0.10
CA PRO A 9 -16.92 -8.93 0.42
C PRO A 9 -15.77 -9.09 1.41
N CYS A 10 -14.71 -8.32 1.23
CA CYS A 10 -13.64 -8.22 2.22
C CYS A 10 -14.16 -7.56 3.49
N THR A 11 -14.10 -8.27 4.59
CA THR A 11 -14.37 -7.68 5.90
C THR A 11 -13.07 -7.16 6.50
N SER A 12 -13.16 -6.12 7.33
CA SER A 12 -11.99 -5.53 8.02
C SER A 12 -11.20 -6.52 8.89
N ASN A 13 -11.70 -7.74 9.07
CA ASN A 13 -11.11 -8.78 9.90
C ASN A 13 -10.56 -9.97 9.09
N GLU A 14 -10.67 -9.98 7.76
CA GLU A 14 -10.15 -11.09 6.96
C GLU A 14 -8.65 -10.92 6.68
N TYR A 15 -7.87 -11.86 7.18
CA TYR A 15 -6.44 -11.96 6.92
C TYR A 15 -6.09 -13.31 6.26
N VAL A 16 -4.93 -13.33 5.67
CA VAL A 16 -4.28 -14.53 5.15
C VAL A 16 -2.94 -14.70 5.88
N ASP A 17 -2.76 -15.85 6.49
CA ASP A 17 -1.47 -16.29 7.01
C ASP A 17 -0.71 -16.96 5.87
N LEU A 18 0.40 -16.35 5.44
CA LEU A 18 1.25 -16.85 4.35
C LEU A 18 2.36 -17.78 4.86
N GLY A 19 2.43 -18.06 6.15
CA GLY A 19 3.52 -18.82 6.75
C GLY A 19 4.87 -18.10 6.67
N LEU A 20 4.87 -16.76 6.76
CA LEU A 20 6.09 -15.96 6.76
C LEU A 20 6.87 -16.14 8.07
N PRO A 21 8.21 -15.99 8.06
CA PRO A 21 9.04 -16.14 9.26
C PRO A 21 8.62 -15.25 10.43
N SER A 22 8.13 -14.05 10.17
CA SER A 22 7.63 -13.13 11.21
C SER A 22 6.28 -13.56 11.81
N GLY A 23 5.54 -14.48 11.17
CA GLY A 23 4.15 -14.80 11.52
C GLY A 23 3.15 -13.71 11.13
N LEU A 24 3.59 -12.68 10.40
CA LEU A 24 2.76 -11.56 9.98
C LEU A 24 1.63 -12.02 9.05
N LYS A 25 0.43 -11.54 9.32
CA LYS A 25 -0.76 -11.82 8.54
C LYS A 25 -1.11 -10.64 7.66
N TRP A 26 -1.57 -10.93 6.45
CA TRP A 26 -1.86 -9.93 5.42
C TRP A 26 -3.35 -9.78 5.20
N ALA A 27 -3.82 -8.56 5.08
CA ALA A 27 -5.20 -8.31 4.68
C ALA A 27 -5.48 -8.95 3.31
N LYS A 28 -6.65 -9.53 3.14
CA LYS A 28 -7.08 -10.14 1.88
C LYS A 28 -7.23 -9.10 0.76
N CYS A 29 -7.64 -7.87 1.11
CA CYS A 29 -7.93 -6.79 0.18
C CYS A 29 -7.12 -5.53 0.47
N ASN A 30 -7.00 -4.64 -0.52
CA ASN A 30 -6.50 -3.29 -0.30
C ASN A 30 -7.46 -2.50 0.60
N VAL A 31 -6.96 -1.49 1.29
CA VAL A 31 -7.81 -0.56 2.06
C VAL A 31 -8.80 0.12 1.10
N GLY A 32 -10.07 0.17 1.49
CA GLY A 32 -11.17 0.70 0.67
C GLY A 32 -11.73 -0.28 -0.37
N ALA A 33 -11.15 -1.47 -0.54
CA ALA A 33 -11.64 -2.48 -1.48
C ALA A 33 -12.72 -3.36 -0.85
N ALA A 34 -13.77 -3.68 -1.61
CA ALA A 34 -14.81 -4.63 -1.21
C ALA A 34 -14.44 -6.08 -1.54
N THR A 35 -13.62 -6.32 -2.56
CA THR A 35 -13.14 -7.64 -2.97
C THR A 35 -11.62 -7.62 -3.20
N GLU A 36 -11.00 -8.79 -3.29
CA GLU A 36 -9.55 -8.88 -3.55
C GLU A 36 -9.13 -8.36 -4.92
N THR A 37 -10.06 -8.26 -5.86
CA THR A 37 -9.82 -7.75 -7.22
C THR A 37 -10.13 -6.26 -7.37
N ASP A 38 -10.78 -5.64 -6.38
CA ASP A 38 -10.98 -4.19 -6.39
C ASP A 38 -9.67 -3.47 -6.07
N TYR A 39 -9.44 -2.36 -6.73
CA TYR A 39 -8.19 -1.59 -6.57
C TYR A 39 -8.07 -0.96 -5.17
N GLY A 40 -9.18 -0.70 -4.49
CA GLY A 40 -9.22 0.06 -3.24
C GLY A 40 -8.96 1.55 -3.46
N ASP A 41 -8.72 2.24 -2.37
CA ASP A 41 -8.47 3.67 -2.36
C ASP A 41 -6.99 4.01 -2.56
N TYR A 42 -6.72 5.23 -3.03
CA TYR A 42 -5.38 5.80 -3.09
C TYR A 42 -5.12 6.70 -1.88
N PHE A 43 -3.91 6.62 -1.35
CA PHE A 43 -3.45 7.44 -0.22
C PHE A 43 -2.11 8.09 -0.55
N MET A 44 -1.99 9.38 -0.31
CA MET A 44 -0.66 10.00 -0.16
C MET A 44 -0.03 9.47 1.12
N TRP A 45 1.28 9.39 1.18
CA TRP A 45 1.97 8.84 2.35
C TRP A 45 1.73 9.69 3.60
N GLY A 46 1.13 9.08 4.62
CA GLY A 46 0.71 9.74 5.85
C GLY A 46 -0.72 10.32 5.82
N SER A 47 -1.44 10.20 4.69
CA SER A 47 -2.87 10.48 4.64
C SER A 47 -3.66 9.30 5.22
N THR A 48 -4.66 9.59 6.03
CA THR A 48 -5.56 8.61 6.63
C THR A 48 -6.97 8.66 6.04
N THR A 49 -7.16 9.52 5.05
CA THR A 49 -8.36 9.60 4.23
C THR A 49 -7.99 9.34 2.77
N PRO A 50 -8.89 8.70 1.97
CA PRO A 50 -8.68 8.51 0.56
C PRO A 50 -8.41 9.83 -0.17
N ASN A 51 -7.53 9.77 -1.17
CA ASN A 51 -7.21 10.92 -2.01
C ASN A 51 -7.64 10.68 -3.46
N THR A 52 -8.25 11.67 -4.07
CA THR A 52 -8.50 11.71 -5.51
C THR A 52 -7.20 12.02 -6.28
N ALA A 53 -7.20 11.80 -7.58
CA ALA A 53 -6.03 12.11 -8.40
C ALA A 53 -5.64 13.60 -8.32
N ASP A 54 -6.63 14.50 -8.29
CA ASP A 54 -6.42 15.96 -8.18
C ASP A 54 -5.82 16.40 -6.84
N GLU A 55 -5.97 15.58 -5.81
CA GLU A 55 -5.39 15.83 -4.49
C GLU A 55 -3.95 15.33 -4.38
N CYS A 56 -3.51 14.42 -5.24
CA CYS A 56 -2.18 13.82 -5.20
C CYS A 56 -1.09 14.79 -5.69
N THR A 57 -0.92 15.89 -4.96
CA THR A 57 0.03 16.98 -5.24
C THR A 57 0.80 17.37 -3.98
N TRP A 58 1.94 18.06 -4.12
CA TRP A 58 2.65 18.60 -2.96
C TRP A 58 1.83 19.61 -2.16
N ALA A 59 1.00 20.41 -2.83
CA ALA A 59 0.13 21.37 -2.15
C ALA A 59 -0.89 20.74 -1.20
N LYS A 60 -1.28 19.48 -1.47
CA LYS A 60 -2.23 18.72 -0.66
C LYS A 60 -1.56 17.63 0.19
N ALA A 61 -0.26 17.37 -0.06
CA ALA A 61 0.47 16.30 0.63
C ALA A 61 0.51 16.54 2.15
N PRO A 62 0.30 15.50 2.97
CA PRO A 62 0.48 15.60 4.41
C PRO A 62 1.85 16.17 4.76
N PHE A 63 1.89 17.06 5.77
CA PHE A 63 3.11 17.64 6.33
C PHE A 63 3.90 18.55 5.37
N ASN A 64 3.25 19.12 4.35
CA ASN A 64 3.91 20.01 3.39
C ASN A 64 3.43 21.48 3.46
N ASN A 65 2.60 21.82 4.44
CA ASN A 65 2.11 23.18 4.71
C ASN A 65 1.39 23.88 3.52
N GLY A 66 0.83 23.11 2.59
CA GLY A 66 0.15 23.68 1.42
C GLY A 66 1.06 24.21 0.32
N ASP A 67 2.37 24.04 0.44
CA ASP A 67 3.33 24.46 -0.58
C ASP A 67 3.25 23.59 -1.85
N SER A 68 3.32 24.21 -3.02
CA SER A 68 3.29 23.53 -4.32
C SER A 68 4.53 22.65 -4.58
N TYR A 69 5.58 22.84 -3.78
CA TYR A 69 6.81 22.06 -3.84
C TYR A 69 7.12 21.48 -2.46
N TYR A 70 7.90 20.40 -2.44
CA TYR A 70 8.35 19.82 -1.18
C TYR A 70 9.11 20.82 -0.31
N LYS A 71 8.72 20.90 0.97
CA LYS A 71 9.37 21.73 1.99
C LYS A 71 10.07 20.86 3.04
N ALA A 72 11.38 20.71 2.86
CA ALA A 72 12.21 19.92 3.76
C ALA A 72 12.13 20.39 5.21
N ASP A 73 12.15 21.72 5.44
CA ASP A 73 12.15 22.29 6.78
C ASP A 73 10.82 22.07 7.51
N ALA A 74 9.68 22.19 6.81
CA ALA A 74 8.37 21.93 7.40
C ALA A 74 8.26 20.47 7.89
N PHE A 75 8.68 19.52 7.06
CA PHE A 75 8.66 18.11 7.43
C PHE A 75 9.69 17.78 8.51
N LYS A 76 10.88 18.39 8.50
CA LYS A 76 11.93 18.18 9.48
C LYS A 76 11.48 18.47 10.91
N LEU A 77 10.65 19.49 11.11
CA LEU A 77 10.11 19.85 12.43
C LEU A 77 9.10 18.81 12.94
N MET A 78 8.44 18.10 12.07
CA MET A 78 7.38 17.14 12.40
C MET A 78 7.84 15.68 12.32
N LYS A 79 8.98 15.42 11.71
CA LYS A 79 9.44 14.09 11.34
C LYS A 79 9.44 13.10 12.53
N ASP A 80 9.94 13.51 13.68
CA ASP A 80 10.06 12.60 14.83
C ASP A 80 8.70 12.31 15.50
N THR A 81 7.70 13.16 15.28
CA THR A 81 6.31 12.93 15.72
C THR A 81 5.55 12.10 14.69
N VAL A 82 5.69 12.43 13.40
CA VAL A 82 4.95 11.79 12.30
C VAL A 82 5.47 10.39 12.01
N CYS A 83 6.78 10.20 12.08
CA CYS A 83 7.41 8.92 11.77
C CYS A 83 8.64 8.66 12.68
N PRO A 84 8.39 8.37 13.96
CA PRO A 84 9.45 8.01 14.89
C PRO A 84 10.21 6.80 14.32
N ASN A 85 11.54 6.86 14.39
CA ASN A 85 12.42 5.83 13.81
C ASN A 85 12.21 5.57 12.30
N GLY A 86 11.62 6.54 11.59
CA GLY A 86 11.36 6.43 10.15
C GLY A 86 10.14 5.60 9.77
N ILE A 87 9.29 5.25 10.73
CA ILE A 87 8.03 4.51 10.52
C ILE A 87 6.85 5.42 10.89
N LEU A 88 5.80 5.47 10.07
CA LEU A 88 4.59 6.25 10.36
C LEU A 88 4.03 5.90 11.74
N ALA A 89 3.76 6.92 12.53
CA ALA A 89 3.00 6.79 13.76
C ALA A 89 1.55 6.39 13.45
N LYS A 90 0.88 5.75 14.40
CA LYS A 90 -0.48 5.18 14.23
C LYS A 90 -1.49 6.20 13.73
N GLU A 91 -1.36 7.45 14.16
CA GLU A 91 -2.25 8.56 13.80
C GLU A 91 -2.19 8.90 12.31
N TYR A 92 -1.12 8.51 11.62
CA TYR A 92 -0.86 8.80 10.21
C TYR A 92 -0.81 7.56 9.33
N ASP A 93 -1.15 6.40 9.90
CA ASP A 93 -1.18 5.12 9.21
C ASP A 93 -2.59 4.82 8.70
N ALA A 94 -2.79 4.82 7.38
CA ALA A 94 -4.10 4.64 6.77
C ALA A 94 -4.76 3.30 7.14
N ALA A 95 -4.00 2.20 7.19
CA ALA A 95 -4.55 0.90 7.56
C ALA A 95 -4.99 0.89 9.03
N THR A 96 -4.19 1.48 9.93
CA THR A 96 -4.56 1.62 11.35
C THR A 96 -5.85 2.42 11.52
N GLN A 97 -5.97 3.55 10.83
CA GLN A 97 -7.11 4.46 11.02
C GLN A 97 -8.40 3.95 10.38
N ILE A 98 -8.31 3.25 9.26
CA ILE A 98 -9.49 2.79 8.50
C ILE A 98 -9.93 1.38 8.90
N MET A 99 -8.97 0.46 9.05
CA MET A 99 -9.28 -0.93 9.40
C MET A 99 -9.42 -1.15 10.91
N GLY A 100 -8.75 -0.33 11.71
CA GLY A 100 -8.79 -0.41 13.17
C GLY A 100 -8.09 -1.64 13.78
N GLY A 101 -8.31 -1.89 15.07
CA GLY A 101 -7.74 -3.05 15.77
C GLY A 101 -6.21 -3.07 15.75
N SER A 102 -5.63 -4.19 15.35
CA SER A 102 -4.17 -4.38 15.21
C SER A 102 -3.64 -4.13 13.80
N TRP A 103 -4.50 -3.71 12.87
CA TRP A 103 -4.10 -3.42 11.50
C TRP A 103 -3.19 -2.20 11.41
N ARG A 104 -2.20 -2.28 10.53
CA ARG A 104 -1.28 -1.19 10.20
C ARG A 104 -0.73 -1.38 8.78
N MET A 105 -0.12 -0.37 8.23
CA MET A 105 0.67 -0.50 7.00
C MET A 105 1.91 -1.36 7.26
N PRO A 106 2.34 -2.19 6.30
CA PRO A 106 3.59 -2.92 6.41
C PRO A 106 4.78 -1.95 6.37
N THR A 107 5.84 -2.27 7.07
CA THR A 107 7.15 -1.62 6.93
C THR A 107 7.81 -2.03 5.60
N LYS A 108 8.87 -1.31 5.23
CA LYS A 108 9.71 -1.68 4.08
C LYS A 108 10.26 -3.10 4.20
N ASP A 109 10.70 -3.47 5.41
CA ASP A 109 11.32 -4.77 5.64
C ASP A 109 10.29 -5.91 5.63
N GLU A 110 9.05 -5.66 6.05
CA GLU A 110 7.95 -6.62 5.94
C GLU A 110 7.46 -6.82 4.49
N LEU A 111 7.44 -5.76 3.68
CA LEU A 111 7.21 -5.91 2.23
C LEU A 111 8.36 -6.66 1.56
N LYS A 112 9.59 -6.46 2.03
CA LYS A 112 10.74 -7.23 1.55
C LYS A 112 10.64 -8.70 2.00
N GLU A 113 10.20 -8.98 3.23
CA GLU A 113 9.94 -10.34 3.69
C GLU A 113 8.89 -11.04 2.82
N LEU A 114 7.80 -10.35 2.45
CA LEU A 114 6.81 -10.87 1.51
C LEU A 114 7.45 -11.28 0.18
N LEU A 115 8.32 -10.43 -0.39
CA LEU A 115 9.03 -10.72 -1.64
C LEU A 115 9.98 -11.92 -1.51
N ASP A 116 10.74 -11.98 -0.41
CA ASP A 116 11.81 -12.96 -0.24
C ASP A 116 11.28 -14.35 0.15
N ASN A 117 10.10 -14.44 0.79
CA ASN A 117 9.57 -15.67 1.36
C ASN A 117 8.27 -16.18 0.69
N THR A 118 7.90 -15.60 -0.44
CA THR A 118 6.79 -16.10 -1.27
C THR A 118 7.24 -16.33 -2.70
N THR A 119 6.61 -17.28 -3.37
CA THR A 119 6.62 -17.27 -4.83
C THR A 119 5.63 -16.23 -5.31
N ASN A 120 5.99 -15.44 -6.32
CA ASN A 120 5.07 -14.43 -6.82
C ASN A 120 5.02 -14.44 -8.35
N GLU A 121 3.82 -14.31 -8.90
CA GLU A 121 3.57 -14.36 -10.33
C GLU A 121 2.59 -13.27 -10.76
N TRP A 122 2.82 -12.72 -11.94
CA TRP A 122 1.83 -11.89 -12.61
C TRP A 122 0.70 -12.78 -13.12
N THR A 123 -0.52 -12.44 -12.77
CA THR A 123 -1.68 -13.24 -13.15
C THR A 123 -2.93 -12.36 -13.27
N GLN A 124 -4.03 -12.99 -13.65
CA GLN A 124 -5.34 -12.36 -13.73
C GLN A 124 -6.33 -13.14 -12.85
N VAL A 125 -7.07 -12.41 -12.01
CA VAL A 125 -8.18 -12.94 -11.21
C VAL A 125 -9.44 -12.18 -11.59
N ASP A 126 -10.49 -12.90 -11.99
CA ASP A 126 -11.77 -12.32 -12.44
C ASP A 126 -11.62 -11.20 -13.51
N GLY A 127 -10.66 -11.34 -14.40
CA GLY A 127 -10.40 -10.36 -15.46
C GLY A 127 -9.55 -9.16 -15.01
N VAL A 128 -9.13 -9.09 -13.74
CA VAL A 128 -8.27 -8.03 -13.19
C VAL A 128 -6.82 -8.49 -13.14
N ASN A 129 -5.93 -7.74 -13.78
CA ASN A 129 -4.49 -7.98 -13.72
C ASN A 129 -3.94 -7.64 -12.34
N GLY A 130 -2.95 -8.41 -11.91
CA GLY A 130 -2.28 -8.18 -10.64
C GLY A 130 -1.14 -9.17 -10.39
N ARG A 131 -0.70 -9.22 -9.16
CA ARG A 131 0.33 -10.14 -8.72
C ARG A 131 -0.14 -11.00 -7.55
N LYS A 132 0.02 -12.30 -7.69
CA LYS A 132 -0.29 -13.27 -6.66
C LYS A 132 0.98 -13.62 -5.90
N PHE A 133 0.93 -13.56 -4.59
CA PHE A 133 2.01 -13.94 -3.67
C PHE A 133 1.56 -15.19 -2.92
N THR A 134 2.31 -16.28 -3.07
CA THR A 134 1.99 -17.58 -2.47
C THR A 134 3.06 -17.98 -1.46
N GLY A 135 2.66 -18.15 -0.22
CA GLY A 135 3.53 -18.58 0.87
C GLY A 135 3.86 -20.06 0.83
N SER A 136 4.82 -20.47 1.64
CA SER A 136 5.26 -21.87 1.74
C SER A 136 4.18 -22.85 2.23
N ASN A 137 3.17 -22.33 2.93
CA ASN A 137 1.99 -23.08 3.39
C ASN A 137 0.90 -23.25 2.32
N GLY A 138 1.10 -22.71 1.11
CA GLY A 138 0.16 -22.77 0.00
C GLY A 138 -0.91 -21.68 0.00
N ASN A 139 -1.04 -20.90 1.07
CA ASN A 139 -1.94 -19.75 1.10
C ASN A 139 -1.41 -18.61 0.23
N SER A 140 -2.30 -17.79 -0.30
CA SER A 140 -1.91 -16.70 -1.18
C SER A 140 -2.75 -15.46 -0.99
N ILE A 141 -2.16 -14.31 -1.33
CA ILE A 141 -2.88 -13.05 -1.52
C ILE A 141 -2.72 -12.59 -2.97
N PHE A 142 -3.74 -11.94 -3.48
CA PHE A 142 -3.70 -11.25 -4.77
C PHE A 142 -3.65 -9.74 -4.52
N ILE A 143 -2.74 -9.04 -5.18
CA ILE A 143 -2.66 -7.58 -5.18
C ILE A 143 -2.93 -7.10 -6.60
N PRO A 144 -4.05 -6.38 -6.83
CA PRO A 144 -4.41 -5.92 -8.15
C PRO A 144 -3.48 -4.82 -8.65
N ALA A 145 -3.35 -4.72 -9.97
CA ALA A 145 -2.56 -3.68 -10.65
C ALA A 145 -3.33 -2.35 -10.67
N SER A 146 -3.46 -1.74 -9.50
CA SER A 146 -4.26 -0.54 -9.27
C SER A 146 -3.69 0.74 -9.88
N GLY A 147 -2.43 0.73 -10.36
CA GLY A 147 -1.76 1.96 -10.74
C GLY A 147 -1.44 2.87 -9.54
N TYR A 148 -1.21 4.14 -9.82
CA TYR A 148 -0.99 5.20 -8.82
C TYR A 148 -1.53 6.53 -9.33
N CYS A 149 -1.83 7.47 -8.44
CA CYS A 149 -2.21 8.83 -8.84
C CYS A 149 -1.12 9.86 -8.53
N ASN A 150 -1.04 10.85 -9.41
CA ASN A 150 -0.14 11.99 -9.29
C ASN A 150 -0.64 13.13 -10.17
N ASP A 151 -0.66 14.33 -9.61
CA ASP A 151 -0.91 15.60 -10.32
C ASP A 151 -2.12 15.53 -11.27
N GLY A 152 -3.28 15.18 -10.73
CA GLY A 152 -4.57 15.14 -11.45
C GLY A 152 -4.81 13.90 -12.31
N SER A 153 -3.90 12.94 -12.34
CA SER A 153 -4.03 11.76 -13.21
C SER A 153 -3.78 10.45 -12.49
N VAL A 154 -4.41 9.38 -12.97
CA VAL A 154 -4.14 8.00 -12.54
C VAL A 154 -3.35 7.29 -13.64
N TYR A 155 -2.24 6.69 -13.28
CA TYR A 155 -1.30 6.05 -14.20
C TYR A 155 -1.24 4.54 -13.99
N ASN A 156 -0.96 3.80 -15.05
CA ASN A 156 -0.63 2.37 -15.05
C ASN A 156 -1.70 1.44 -14.47
N VAL A 157 -2.96 1.84 -14.45
CA VAL A 157 -4.08 0.97 -14.07
C VAL A 157 -4.14 -0.24 -15.00
N GLY A 158 -4.19 -1.44 -14.42
CA GLY A 158 -4.16 -2.70 -15.16
C GLY A 158 -2.77 -3.14 -15.66
N TYR A 159 -1.73 -2.30 -15.49
CA TYR A 159 -0.36 -2.57 -15.93
C TYR A 159 0.63 -2.71 -14.79
N GLY A 160 0.40 -2.04 -13.66
CA GLY A 160 1.28 -2.09 -12.52
C GLY A 160 0.57 -1.85 -11.19
N GLY A 161 1.10 -2.45 -10.12
CA GLY A 161 0.65 -2.22 -8.77
C GLY A 161 1.71 -1.50 -7.94
N TYR A 162 1.25 -0.66 -7.02
CA TYR A 162 2.08 0.22 -6.20
C TYR A 162 1.50 0.26 -4.79
N VAL A 163 2.19 -0.30 -3.82
CA VAL A 163 1.70 -0.45 -2.44
C VAL A 163 2.64 0.25 -1.48
N TRP A 164 2.16 1.26 -0.77
CA TRP A 164 2.94 1.97 0.23
C TRP A 164 3.40 1.07 1.38
N SER A 165 4.62 1.31 1.85
CA SER A 165 5.03 0.94 3.20
C SER A 165 4.85 2.12 4.16
N SER A 166 4.83 1.85 5.45
CA SER A 166 4.90 2.88 6.49
C SER A 166 6.29 3.52 6.65
N SER A 167 7.30 3.04 5.91
CA SER A 167 8.70 3.45 6.06
C SER A 167 9.05 4.66 5.23
N LEU A 168 9.56 5.71 5.89
CA LEU A 168 10.18 6.87 5.27
C LEU A 168 11.53 6.49 4.66
N ARG A 169 11.91 7.12 3.54
CA ARG A 169 13.31 7.13 3.11
C ARG A 169 14.08 8.16 3.94
N THR A 170 14.70 7.73 5.03
CA THR A 170 15.33 8.64 6.00
C THR A 170 16.48 9.47 5.44
N SER A 171 17.19 8.96 4.42
CA SER A 171 18.26 9.69 3.72
C SER A 171 17.73 10.78 2.77
N ASN A 172 16.48 10.69 2.36
CA ASN A 172 15.79 11.68 1.55
C ASN A 172 14.30 11.71 1.91
N PRO A 173 13.88 12.50 2.90
CA PRO A 173 12.50 12.55 3.40
C PRO A 173 11.44 13.06 2.41
N TYR A 174 11.85 13.41 1.22
CA TYR A 174 10.98 13.65 0.06
C TYR A 174 10.21 12.39 -0.34
N ASP A 175 10.84 11.22 -0.13
CA ASP A 175 10.36 9.93 -0.57
C ASP A 175 9.95 9.03 0.60
N ALA A 176 9.04 8.09 0.32
CA ALA A 176 8.76 6.93 1.15
C ALA A 176 8.94 5.64 0.33
N TRP A 177 9.12 4.52 1.04
CA TRP A 177 9.30 3.22 0.43
C TRP A 177 7.97 2.60 0.04
N TYR A 178 7.96 1.87 -1.11
CA TYR A 178 6.81 1.12 -1.57
C TYR A 178 7.23 -0.12 -2.37
N LEU A 179 6.34 -1.10 -2.42
CA LEU A 179 6.40 -2.23 -3.32
C LEU A 179 5.83 -1.81 -4.67
N TYR A 180 6.53 -2.09 -5.77
CA TYR A 180 5.97 -1.99 -7.10
C TYR A 180 6.11 -3.29 -7.86
N PHE A 181 5.18 -3.52 -8.80
CA PHE A 181 5.26 -4.65 -9.70
C PHE A 181 4.59 -4.35 -11.05
N TYR A 182 5.12 -5.01 -12.06
CA TYR A 182 4.59 -5.14 -13.41
C TYR A 182 4.55 -6.62 -13.79
N SER A 183 4.22 -6.94 -15.05
CA SER A 183 4.24 -8.32 -15.53
C SER A 183 5.63 -8.97 -15.43
N SER A 184 6.70 -8.21 -15.66
CA SER A 184 8.07 -8.71 -15.72
C SER A 184 8.91 -8.45 -14.46
N ASN A 185 8.44 -7.64 -13.53
CA ASN A 185 9.24 -7.19 -12.39
C ASN A 185 8.41 -7.02 -11.12
N CYS A 186 9.03 -7.28 -9.98
CA CYS A 186 8.46 -7.02 -8.65
C CYS A 186 9.60 -6.66 -7.71
N SER A 187 9.57 -5.47 -7.10
CA SER A 187 10.69 -4.99 -6.28
C SER A 187 10.28 -3.88 -5.31
N MET A 188 11.15 -3.57 -4.37
CA MET A 188 11.04 -2.40 -3.49
C MET A 188 11.74 -1.20 -4.10
N THR A 189 11.11 -0.04 -4.01
CA THR A 189 11.71 1.25 -4.39
C THR A 189 11.10 2.39 -3.55
N ASN A 190 11.45 3.63 -3.86
CA ASN A 190 10.96 4.81 -3.16
C ASN A 190 10.52 5.89 -4.15
N SER A 191 9.63 6.75 -3.73
CA SER A 191 9.10 7.84 -4.54
C SER A 191 8.44 8.91 -3.67
N ASN A 192 8.10 10.00 -4.32
CA ASN A 192 7.47 11.18 -3.72
C ASN A 192 6.27 10.83 -2.85
N ARG A 193 6.26 11.33 -1.62
CA ARG A 193 5.19 11.11 -0.63
C ARG A 193 3.84 11.72 -1.06
N CYS A 194 3.84 12.68 -1.99
CA CYS A 194 2.62 13.26 -2.55
C CYS A 194 1.89 12.38 -3.57
N ASN A 195 2.50 11.29 -4.03
CA ASN A 195 1.82 10.36 -4.92
C ASN A 195 0.78 9.55 -4.12
N GLY A 196 -0.37 9.30 -4.74
CA GLY A 196 -1.38 8.41 -4.18
C GLY A 196 -1.15 6.97 -4.62
N ARG A 197 -1.07 6.04 -3.67
CA ARG A 197 -0.87 4.60 -3.91
C ARG A 197 -1.81 3.78 -3.05
N SER A 198 -1.99 2.53 -3.43
CA SER A 198 -2.76 1.59 -2.61
C SER A 198 -2.07 1.31 -1.27
N VAL A 199 -2.87 0.92 -0.29
CA VAL A 199 -2.42 0.44 1.02
C VAL A 199 -2.95 -0.98 1.22
N ARG A 200 -2.07 -1.90 1.65
CA ARG A 200 -2.43 -3.25 2.08
C ARG A 200 -2.10 -3.39 3.56
N GLY A 201 -3.09 -3.69 4.38
CA GLY A 201 -2.90 -3.84 5.82
C GLY A 201 -2.19 -5.14 6.19
N VAL A 202 -1.47 -5.10 7.33
CA VAL A 202 -0.89 -6.26 8.01
C VAL A 202 -1.26 -6.24 9.48
N CYS A 203 -1.28 -7.42 10.12
CA CYS A 203 -1.48 -7.55 11.57
C CYS A 203 -0.69 -8.76 12.11
N ASN A 204 -0.46 -8.80 13.43
CA ASN A 204 0.18 -9.92 14.13
C ASN A 204 -0.82 -11.01 14.49
#